data_e520947c4ba78aaebd8113321b7d24a0
#
_entry.id   e520947c4ba78aaebd8113321b7d24a0
#
_cell.length_a   1.000
_cell.length_b   1.000
_cell.length_c   1.000
_cell.angle_alpha   90.00
_cell.angle_beta   90.00
_cell.angle_gamma   90.00
#
_symmetry.space_group_name_H-M   'P 1'
#
loop_
_entity.id
_entity.type
_entity.pdbx_description
1 polymer ?
#
loop_
_entity_poly.entity_id
_entity_poly.type
_entity_poly.pdbx_seq_one_letter_code
_entity_poly.pdbx_strand_id
1 'polypeptide(L)'
;MSKKKVVGIIASSIVAGTAVVTWIMKKKAEKTSYKAESIEAIPTREMGFYEKYVKRAIDIVCASAAIICFSPLYIGVAILVRFKLGSPVLFTQDRPGLIGEDGKETIFKMYKFRTMTDERDENGELLPDEVRLTSFGKWLRSTSLDELPEAFNILNGTLSVCGPRPQLVRDLTFMTKEQRMRHTAKTRVEWIGAGEWKKCN
;
A
#
# COMPACT_ATOMS: atom_id res chain seq x y z
N MET A 1 -3.33 -37.43 -16.25
CA MET A 1 -2.47 -36.71 -15.27
C MET A 1 -3.13 -36.77 -13.88
N SER A 2 -2.42 -37.20 -12.83
CA SER A 2 -3.03 -37.33 -11.48
C SER A 2 -3.39 -35.95 -10.94
N LYS A 3 -4.56 -35.83 -10.26
CA LYS A 3 -5.06 -34.60 -9.61
C LYS A 3 -3.99 -33.95 -8.70
N LYS A 4 -3.14 -34.75 -8.06
CA LYS A 4 -2.01 -34.28 -7.22
C LYS A 4 -0.93 -33.54 -8.02
N LYS A 5 -0.66 -33.93 -9.28
CA LYS A 5 0.31 -33.23 -10.16
C LYS A 5 -0.23 -31.88 -10.63
N VAL A 6 -1.53 -31.80 -10.93
CA VAL A 6 -2.17 -30.53 -11.36
C VAL A 6 -2.16 -29.51 -10.22
N VAL A 7 -2.51 -29.92 -8.99
CA VAL A 7 -2.49 -29.06 -7.80
C VAL A 7 -1.05 -28.58 -7.52
N GLY A 8 -0.05 -29.45 -7.66
CA GLY A 8 1.37 -29.08 -7.48
C GLY A 8 1.85 -28.05 -8.51
N ILE A 9 1.43 -28.18 -9.77
CA ILE A 9 1.78 -27.21 -10.83
C ILE A 9 1.10 -25.86 -10.58
N ILE A 10 -0.17 -25.85 -10.20
CA ILE A 10 -0.89 -24.61 -9.89
C ILE A 10 -0.27 -23.91 -8.67
N ALA A 11 0.04 -24.66 -7.60
CA ALA A 11 0.69 -24.10 -6.41
C ALA A 11 2.08 -23.53 -6.72
N SER A 12 2.91 -24.22 -7.50
CA SER A 12 4.24 -23.71 -7.89
C SER A 12 4.16 -22.50 -8.82
N SER A 13 3.16 -22.42 -9.70
CA SER A 13 2.94 -21.28 -10.58
C SER A 13 2.49 -20.04 -9.81
N ILE A 14 1.65 -20.23 -8.76
CA ILE A 14 1.21 -19.12 -7.88
C ILE A 14 2.40 -18.58 -7.08
N VAL A 15 3.22 -19.46 -6.49
CA VAL A 15 4.42 -19.07 -5.73
C VAL A 15 5.45 -18.37 -6.61
N ALA A 16 5.68 -18.87 -7.84
CA ALA A 16 6.57 -18.23 -8.81
C ALA A 16 6.04 -16.86 -9.26
N GLY A 17 4.72 -16.74 -9.50
CA GLY A 17 4.07 -15.48 -9.84
C GLY A 17 4.20 -14.42 -8.76
N THR A 18 4.01 -14.80 -7.49
CA THR A 18 4.16 -13.88 -6.36
C THR A 18 5.62 -13.43 -6.18
N ALA A 19 6.58 -14.33 -6.36
CA ALA A 19 8.02 -14.01 -6.28
C ALA A 19 8.45 -13.01 -7.36
N VAL A 20 7.97 -13.18 -8.59
CA VAL A 20 8.27 -12.26 -9.71
C VAL A 20 7.64 -10.90 -9.47
N VAL A 21 6.39 -10.84 -9.02
CA VAL A 21 5.70 -9.58 -8.71
C VAL A 21 6.40 -8.85 -7.56
N THR A 22 6.78 -9.55 -6.50
CA THR A 22 7.52 -8.94 -5.38
C THR A 22 8.90 -8.45 -5.79
N TRP A 23 9.60 -9.17 -6.66
CA TRP A 23 10.90 -8.74 -7.20
C TRP A 23 10.78 -7.48 -8.08
N ILE A 24 9.81 -7.44 -8.99
CA ILE A 24 9.54 -6.27 -9.86
C ILE A 24 9.18 -5.05 -9.00
N MET A 25 8.33 -5.24 -7.98
CA MET A 25 7.92 -4.18 -7.07
C MET A 25 9.09 -3.66 -6.23
N LYS A 26 9.96 -4.55 -5.74
CA LYS A 26 11.17 -4.19 -4.99
C LYS A 26 12.14 -3.35 -5.82
N LYS A 27 12.39 -3.74 -7.09
CA LYS A 27 13.28 -3.04 -8.01
C LYS A 27 12.77 -1.64 -8.41
N LYS A 28 11.43 -1.44 -8.43
CA LYS A 28 10.80 -0.15 -8.74
C LYS A 28 10.76 0.79 -7.53
N ALA A 29 10.77 0.26 -6.30
CA ALA A 29 10.75 1.04 -5.06
C ALA A 29 12.07 1.77 -4.77
N GLU A 30 13.20 1.26 -5.26
CA GLU A 30 14.54 1.83 -5.01
C GLU A 30 14.81 3.18 -5.71
N LYS A 31 13.96 3.65 -6.62
CA LYS A 31 14.27 4.79 -7.51
C LYS A 31 13.64 6.15 -7.14
N THR A 32 12.95 6.28 -6.00
CA THR A 32 12.31 7.58 -5.68
C THR A 32 12.82 8.12 -4.35
N SER A 33 13.94 8.84 -4.41
CA SER A 33 14.37 9.72 -3.32
C SER A 33 13.55 11.00 -3.38
N TYR A 34 12.64 11.21 -2.41
CA TYR A 34 11.98 12.49 -2.19
C TYR A 34 12.94 13.41 -1.43
N LYS A 35 13.24 14.57 -2.02
CA LYS A 35 14.07 15.60 -1.41
C LYS A 35 13.24 16.39 -0.38
N ALA A 36 13.15 15.88 0.85
CA ALA A 36 12.56 16.62 1.98
C ALA A 36 13.56 17.65 2.49
N GLU A 37 13.60 18.82 1.87
CA GLU A 37 14.30 19.99 2.38
C GLU A 37 13.47 20.63 3.49
N SER A 38 14.05 20.78 4.68
CA SER A 38 13.54 21.55 5.84
C SER A 38 12.62 20.88 6.87
N ILE A 39 12.49 19.56 6.94
CA ILE A 39 11.70 18.93 8.00
C ILE A 39 12.60 18.67 9.23
N GLU A 40 12.24 19.24 10.40
CA GLU A 40 12.98 19.02 11.65
C GLU A 40 13.04 17.54 12.03
N ALA A 41 14.22 17.07 12.43
CA ALA A 41 14.44 15.68 12.83
C ALA A 41 13.66 15.31 14.10
N ILE A 42 13.09 14.10 14.12
CA ILE A 42 12.34 13.55 15.25
C ILE A 42 13.21 12.51 15.96
N PRO A 43 13.18 12.43 17.30
CA PRO A 43 13.87 11.37 18.02
C PRO A 43 13.44 9.98 17.53
N THR A 44 14.40 9.15 17.18
CA THR A 44 14.15 7.76 16.81
C THR A 44 13.84 6.94 18.05
N ARG A 45 12.91 5.99 17.93
CA ARG A 45 12.61 5.00 18.97
C ARG A 45 13.14 3.63 18.54
N GLU A 46 13.88 2.96 19.39
CA GLU A 46 14.23 1.57 19.16
C GLU A 46 12.98 0.69 19.20
N MET A 47 12.82 -0.17 18.18
CA MET A 47 11.74 -1.14 18.15
C MET A 47 12.02 -2.27 19.15
N GLY A 48 11.07 -2.54 20.04
CA GLY A 48 11.14 -3.65 20.98
C GLY A 48 11.13 -5.02 20.26
N PHE A 49 11.53 -6.07 20.99
CA PHE A 49 11.53 -7.45 20.49
C PHE A 49 10.20 -7.86 19.88
N TYR A 50 9.09 -7.51 20.51
CA TYR A 50 7.75 -7.80 20.02
C TYR A 50 7.49 -7.18 18.63
N GLU A 51 7.80 -5.90 18.45
CA GLU A 51 7.58 -5.20 17.19
C GLU A 51 8.47 -5.72 16.06
N LYS A 52 9.72 -6.05 16.41
CA LYS A 52 10.73 -6.49 15.44
C LYS A 52 10.49 -7.91 14.93
N TYR A 53 10.05 -8.82 15.81
CA TYR A 53 9.96 -10.25 15.47
C TYR A 53 8.52 -10.77 15.48
N VAL A 54 7.79 -10.63 16.59
CA VAL A 54 6.48 -11.25 16.76
C VAL A 54 5.44 -10.58 15.85
N LYS A 55 5.35 -9.26 15.93
CA LYS A 55 4.45 -8.48 15.07
C LYS A 55 4.78 -8.68 13.59
N ARG A 56 6.06 -8.72 13.23
CA ARG A 56 6.50 -8.97 11.85
C ARG A 56 6.11 -10.36 11.34
N ALA A 57 6.23 -11.39 12.17
CA ALA A 57 5.80 -12.75 11.83
C ALA A 57 4.27 -12.79 11.57
N ILE A 58 3.48 -12.15 12.44
CA ILE A 58 2.03 -12.03 12.27
C ILE A 58 1.69 -11.29 10.98
N ASP A 59 2.34 -10.16 10.69
CA ASP A 59 2.14 -9.39 9.46
C ASP A 59 2.37 -10.27 8.21
N ILE A 60 3.44 -11.05 8.19
CA ILE A 60 3.77 -11.95 7.06
C ILE A 60 2.71 -13.04 6.91
N VAL A 61 2.32 -13.69 8.00
CA VAL A 61 1.31 -14.77 7.96
C VAL A 61 -0.03 -14.23 7.49
N CYS A 62 -0.52 -13.12 8.06
CA CYS A 62 -1.79 -12.51 7.68
C CYS A 62 -1.78 -12.04 6.22
N ALA A 63 -0.73 -11.36 5.77
CA ALA A 63 -0.64 -10.88 4.40
C ALA A 63 -0.54 -12.03 3.40
N SER A 64 0.23 -13.07 3.70
CA SER A 64 0.32 -14.28 2.86
C SER A 64 -1.01 -14.99 2.74
N ALA A 65 -1.71 -15.20 3.88
CA ALA A 65 -3.02 -15.80 3.89
C ALA A 65 -4.02 -14.98 3.08
N ALA A 66 -4.04 -13.65 3.25
CA ALA A 66 -4.91 -12.75 2.50
C ALA A 66 -4.66 -12.84 0.98
N ILE A 67 -3.38 -12.82 0.54
CA ILE A 67 -3.04 -12.92 -0.88
C ILE A 67 -3.48 -14.28 -1.46
N ILE A 68 -3.27 -15.38 -0.73
CA ILE A 68 -3.64 -16.72 -1.19
C ILE A 68 -5.17 -16.86 -1.24
N CYS A 69 -5.87 -16.53 -0.15
CA CYS A 69 -7.32 -16.69 -0.06
C CYS A 69 -8.07 -15.79 -1.04
N PHE A 70 -7.62 -14.55 -1.22
CA PHE A 70 -8.26 -13.59 -2.11
C PHE A 70 -7.64 -13.55 -3.51
N SER A 71 -6.75 -14.49 -3.87
CA SER A 71 -6.12 -14.53 -5.21
C SER A 71 -7.10 -14.50 -6.38
N PRO A 72 -8.27 -15.20 -6.38
CA PRO A 72 -9.24 -15.07 -7.46
C PRO A 72 -9.85 -13.67 -7.54
N LEU A 73 -10.07 -13.02 -6.38
CA LEU A 73 -10.60 -11.66 -6.30
C LEU A 73 -9.57 -10.64 -6.84
N TYR A 74 -8.28 -10.81 -6.51
CA TYR A 74 -7.22 -9.97 -7.08
C TYR A 74 -7.22 -10.02 -8.62
N ILE A 75 -7.31 -11.23 -9.19
CA ILE A 75 -7.35 -11.42 -10.64
C ILE A 75 -8.62 -10.79 -11.23
N GLY A 76 -9.77 -11.04 -10.62
CA GLY A 76 -11.05 -10.49 -11.08
C GLY A 76 -11.06 -8.95 -11.08
N VAL A 77 -10.61 -8.33 -9.98
CA VAL A 77 -10.51 -6.86 -9.89
C VAL A 77 -9.49 -6.33 -10.89
N ALA A 78 -8.33 -6.96 -11.04
CA ALA A 78 -7.31 -6.54 -12.01
C ALA A 78 -7.85 -6.54 -13.45
N ILE A 79 -8.60 -7.58 -13.81
CA ILE A 79 -9.26 -7.70 -15.12
C ILE A 79 -10.30 -6.59 -15.30
N LEU A 80 -11.17 -6.36 -14.30
CA LEU A 80 -12.20 -5.31 -14.36
C LEU A 80 -11.57 -3.92 -14.48
N VAL A 81 -10.52 -3.62 -13.71
CA VAL A 81 -9.78 -2.35 -13.80
C VAL A 81 -9.18 -2.20 -15.20
N ARG A 82 -8.58 -3.26 -15.75
CA ARG A 82 -7.97 -3.24 -17.09
C ARG A 82 -9.00 -2.92 -18.18
N PHE A 83 -10.21 -3.49 -18.09
CA PHE A 83 -11.28 -3.26 -19.08
C PHE A 83 -12.00 -1.92 -18.88
N LYS A 84 -12.23 -1.48 -17.64
CA LYS A 84 -13.00 -0.28 -17.32
C LYS A 84 -12.18 1.01 -17.33
N LEU A 85 -10.91 0.94 -16.89
CA LEU A 85 -10.05 2.11 -16.69
C LEU A 85 -8.76 2.07 -17.52
N GLY A 86 -8.47 0.94 -18.18
CA GLY A 86 -7.29 0.79 -19.02
C GLY A 86 -6.02 0.43 -18.25
N SER A 87 -4.86 0.81 -18.82
CA SER A 87 -3.53 0.57 -18.22
C SER A 87 -2.96 1.89 -17.68
N PRO A 88 -2.17 1.85 -16.58
CA PRO A 88 -1.80 0.71 -15.75
C PRO A 88 -2.92 0.28 -14.80
N VAL A 89 -2.95 -1.00 -14.40
CA VAL A 89 -3.93 -1.57 -13.45
C VAL A 89 -3.66 -1.12 -12.01
N LEU A 90 -2.37 -1.02 -11.66
CA LEU A 90 -1.92 -0.61 -10.34
C LEU A 90 -1.57 0.88 -10.34
N PHE A 91 -2.02 1.56 -9.32
CA PHE A 91 -1.65 2.91 -8.95
C PHE A 91 -0.68 2.87 -7.77
N THR A 92 0.30 3.75 -7.76
CA THR A 92 1.26 3.89 -6.67
C THR A 92 1.22 5.30 -6.11
N GLN A 93 1.20 5.42 -4.78
CA GLN A 93 1.21 6.70 -4.08
C GLN A 93 2.33 6.72 -3.05
N ASP A 94 3.11 7.80 -3.04
CA ASP A 94 4.16 7.98 -2.05
C ASP A 94 3.53 8.33 -0.69
N ARG A 95 3.96 7.58 0.35
CA ARG A 95 3.49 7.71 1.72
C ARG A 95 4.65 7.73 2.71
N PRO A 96 4.58 8.53 3.79
CA PRO A 96 5.55 8.47 4.86
C PRO A 96 5.40 7.16 5.65
N GLY A 97 6.52 6.51 5.89
CA GLY A 97 6.65 5.31 6.69
C GLY A 97 7.33 5.59 8.02
N LEU A 98 8.16 4.63 8.47
CA LEU A 98 8.92 4.78 9.70
C LEU A 98 9.93 5.91 9.62
N ILE A 99 10.19 6.53 10.77
CA ILE A 99 11.31 7.45 10.96
C ILE A 99 12.61 6.65 10.91
N GLY A 100 13.51 7.05 10.01
CA GLY A 100 14.84 6.49 9.87
C GLY A 100 15.82 7.00 10.92
N GLU A 101 17.05 6.52 10.88
CA GLU A 101 18.12 6.92 11.80
C GLU A 101 18.48 8.41 11.67
N ASP A 102 18.17 9.02 10.54
CA ASP A 102 18.33 10.45 10.26
C ASP A 102 17.23 11.33 10.88
N GLY A 103 16.27 10.73 11.60
CA GLY A 103 15.15 11.43 12.23
C GLY A 103 14.07 11.90 11.22
N LYS A 104 14.12 11.41 9.98
CA LYS A 104 13.15 11.72 8.92
C LYS A 104 12.34 10.50 8.55
N GLU A 105 11.11 10.72 8.03
CA GLU A 105 10.27 9.63 7.55
C GLU A 105 10.85 9.01 6.28
N THR A 106 10.91 7.68 6.24
CA THR A 106 11.17 6.93 5.01
C THR A 106 9.95 7.01 4.10
N ILE A 107 10.15 7.39 2.84
CA ILE A 107 9.04 7.44 1.88
C ILE A 107 8.96 6.10 1.15
N PHE A 108 7.78 5.48 1.14
CA PHE A 108 7.52 4.24 0.43
C PHE A 108 6.36 4.38 -0.56
N LYS A 109 6.34 3.51 -1.56
CA LYS A 109 5.24 3.44 -2.55
C LYS A 109 4.16 2.49 -2.06
N MET A 110 2.98 3.04 -1.78
CA MET A 110 1.79 2.29 -1.44
C MET A 110 1.10 1.84 -2.73
N TYR A 111 0.77 0.55 -2.82
CA TYR A 111 0.14 -0.04 -4.00
C TYR A 111 -1.37 -0.11 -3.83
N LYS A 112 -2.10 0.38 -4.82
CA LYS A 112 -3.56 0.28 -4.90
C LYS A 112 -3.99 -0.12 -6.32
N PHE A 113 -5.20 -0.64 -6.47
CA PHE A 113 -5.80 -0.69 -7.78
C PHE A 113 -6.19 0.72 -8.22
N ARG A 114 -6.07 0.97 -9.52
CA ARG A 114 -6.47 2.23 -10.12
C ARG A 114 -7.99 2.39 -10.04
N THR A 115 -8.46 3.59 -9.66
CA THR A 115 -9.88 3.93 -9.49
C THR A 115 -10.31 5.11 -10.35
N MET A 116 -9.36 5.78 -11.02
CA MET A 116 -9.58 6.98 -11.83
C MET A 116 -9.05 6.77 -13.24
N THR A 117 -9.59 7.52 -14.20
CA THR A 117 -9.04 7.63 -15.57
C THR A 117 -7.84 8.56 -15.61
N ASP A 118 -7.10 8.55 -16.74
CA ASP A 118 -6.00 9.50 -17.00
C ASP A 118 -6.45 10.59 -18.00
N GLU A 119 -7.75 10.94 -17.98
CA GLU A 119 -8.29 11.96 -18.84
C GLU A 119 -7.65 13.31 -18.57
N ARG A 120 -7.32 14.01 -19.67
CA ARG A 120 -6.62 15.29 -19.65
C ARG A 120 -7.42 16.34 -20.42
N ASP A 121 -7.18 17.59 -20.07
CA ASP A 121 -7.69 18.74 -20.81
C ASP A 121 -6.90 18.99 -22.11
N GLU A 122 -7.29 20.04 -22.85
CA GLU A 122 -6.64 20.45 -24.10
C GLU A 122 -5.17 20.91 -23.90
N ASN A 123 -4.79 21.27 -22.67
CA ASN A 123 -3.42 21.69 -22.30
C ASN A 123 -2.56 20.49 -21.86
N GLY A 124 -3.12 19.27 -21.79
CA GLY A 124 -2.44 18.06 -21.32
C GLY A 124 -2.41 17.92 -19.81
N GLU A 125 -3.09 18.80 -19.05
CA GLU A 125 -3.23 18.67 -17.60
C GLU A 125 -4.33 17.65 -17.24
N LEU A 126 -4.16 16.97 -16.09
CA LEU A 126 -5.16 16.01 -15.63
C LEU A 126 -6.46 16.73 -15.26
N LEU A 127 -7.60 16.21 -15.73
CA LEU A 127 -8.91 16.71 -15.32
C LEU A 127 -9.08 16.58 -13.78
N PRO A 128 -10.00 17.38 -13.19
CA PRO A 128 -10.32 17.30 -11.77
C PRO A 128 -10.71 15.87 -11.35
N ASP A 129 -10.38 15.51 -10.11
CA ASP A 129 -10.59 14.15 -9.58
C ASP A 129 -12.06 13.72 -9.63
N GLU A 130 -13.01 14.66 -9.49
CA GLU A 130 -14.46 14.42 -9.59
C GLU A 130 -14.87 13.89 -10.96
N VAL A 131 -14.23 14.37 -12.04
CA VAL A 131 -14.48 13.95 -13.42
C VAL A 131 -13.83 12.60 -13.71
N ARG A 132 -12.60 12.43 -13.26
CA ARG A 132 -11.79 11.22 -13.47
C ARG A 132 -12.28 10.02 -12.67
N LEU A 133 -12.94 10.26 -11.52
CA LEU A 133 -13.44 9.22 -10.64
C LEU A 133 -14.76 8.63 -11.19
N THR A 134 -14.65 7.54 -11.91
CA THR A 134 -15.80 6.83 -12.50
C THR A 134 -16.71 6.19 -11.45
N SER A 135 -17.95 5.83 -11.82
CA SER A 135 -18.85 5.07 -10.95
C SER A 135 -18.26 3.74 -10.49
N PHE A 136 -17.50 3.07 -11.37
CA PHE A 136 -16.76 1.85 -11.03
C PHE A 136 -15.66 2.13 -10.00
N GLY A 137 -14.90 3.22 -10.16
CA GLY A 137 -13.90 3.64 -9.19
C GLY A 137 -14.49 3.99 -7.82
N LYS A 138 -15.66 4.65 -7.80
CA LYS A 138 -16.42 4.90 -6.56
C LYS A 138 -16.82 3.61 -5.86
N TRP A 139 -17.31 2.63 -6.62
CA TRP A 139 -17.66 1.30 -6.08
C TRP A 139 -16.42 0.58 -5.52
N LEU A 140 -15.28 0.57 -6.23
CA LEU A 140 -14.03 -0.01 -5.73
C LEU A 140 -13.61 0.60 -4.38
N ARG A 141 -13.67 1.93 -4.25
CA ARG A 141 -13.33 2.65 -3.01
C ARG A 141 -14.32 2.37 -1.88
N SER A 142 -15.62 2.30 -2.17
CA SER A 142 -16.64 2.01 -1.16
C SER A 142 -16.54 0.60 -0.58
N THR A 143 -16.01 -0.34 -1.36
CA THR A 143 -15.76 -1.72 -0.96
C THR A 143 -14.34 -1.97 -0.46
N SER A 144 -13.46 -0.95 -0.50
CA SER A 144 -12.03 -1.06 -0.19
C SER A 144 -11.27 -2.11 -1.02
N LEU A 145 -11.84 -2.55 -2.14
CA LEU A 145 -11.18 -3.51 -3.04
C LEU A 145 -9.96 -2.91 -3.75
N ASP A 146 -9.92 -1.60 -3.87
CA ASP A 146 -8.75 -0.88 -4.41
C ASP A 146 -7.50 -1.00 -3.52
N GLU A 147 -7.66 -1.31 -2.24
CA GLU A 147 -6.57 -1.44 -1.26
C GLU A 147 -5.99 -2.86 -1.17
N LEU A 148 -6.60 -3.86 -1.82
CA LEU A 148 -6.09 -5.22 -1.83
C LEU A 148 -4.57 -5.30 -2.10
N PRO A 149 -3.97 -4.55 -3.06
CA PRO A 149 -2.53 -4.63 -3.33
C PRO A 149 -1.64 -4.16 -2.17
N GLU A 150 -2.19 -3.49 -1.14
CA GLU A 150 -1.41 -3.09 0.05
C GLU A 150 -0.89 -4.30 0.84
N ALA A 151 -1.49 -5.48 0.69
CA ALA A 151 -0.96 -6.72 1.27
C ALA A 151 0.48 -7.01 0.79
N PHE A 152 0.86 -6.61 -0.42
CA PHE A 152 2.25 -6.71 -0.88
C PHE A 152 3.17 -5.72 -0.15
N ASN A 153 2.66 -4.55 0.25
CA ASN A 153 3.41 -3.62 1.09
C ASN A 153 3.65 -4.21 2.48
N ILE A 154 2.71 -4.97 3.04
CA ILE A 154 2.89 -5.67 4.32
C ILE A 154 3.97 -6.75 4.17
N LEU A 155 3.93 -7.57 3.11
CA LEU A 155 4.96 -8.58 2.84
C LEU A 155 6.36 -7.96 2.69
N ASN A 156 6.46 -6.80 2.03
CA ASN A 156 7.72 -6.07 1.88
C ASN A 156 8.17 -5.37 3.17
N GLY A 157 7.30 -5.28 4.18
CA GLY A 157 7.59 -4.66 5.47
C GLY A 157 7.48 -3.15 5.51
N THR A 158 6.97 -2.51 4.46
CA THR A 158 6.73 -1.07 4.43
C THR A 158 5.43 -0.68 5.12
N LEU A 159 4.46 -1.62 5.19
CA LEU A 159 3.24 -1.51 5.98
C LEU A 159 3.14 -2.64 7.03
N SER A 160 2.17 -2.54 7.91
CA SER A 160 1.78 -3.55 8.90
C SER A 160 0.26 -3.74 8.89
N VAL A 161 -0.22 -4.87 9.40
CA VAL A 161 -1.65 -5.08 9.63
C VAL A 161 -2.19 -4.11 10.69
N CYS A 162 -1.38 -3.82 11.72
CA CYS A 162 -1.75 -2.91 12.82
C CYS A 162 -0.77 -1.76 12.94
N GLY A 163 -1.28 -0.53 13.01
CA GLY A 163 -0.45 0.68 13.16
C GLY A 163 -1.23 1.96 12.90
N PRO A 164 -0.62 3.14 12.91
CA PRO A 164 -1.25 4.39 12.52
C PRO A 164 -1.50 4.41 11.00
N ARG A 165 -2.54 5.12 10.55
CA ARG A 165 -2.83 5.31 9.11
C ARG A 165 -1.73 6.16 8.47
N PRO A 166 -1.19 5.76 7.29
CA PRO A 166 -0.22 6.57 6.57
C PRO A 166 -0.88 7.85 6.02
N GLN A 167 -0.25 8.99 6.29
CA GLN A 167 -0.69 10.30 5.78
C GLN A 167 -0.17 10.53 4.35
N LEU A 168 -0.50 11.68 3.76
CA LEU A 168 0.13 12.11 2.52
C LEU A 168 1.50 12.76 2.81
N VAL A 169 2.45 12.61 1.90
CA VAL A 169 3.78 13.26 2.05
C VAL A 169 3.64 14.77 2.15
N ARG A 170 2.72 15.38 1.40
CA ARG A 170 2.43 16.81 1.46
C ARG A 170 1.95 17.28 2.85
N ASP A 171 1.30 16.40 3.61
CA ASP A 171 0.74 16.74 4.92
C ASP A 171 1.85 16.86 5.97
N LEU A 172 3.04 16.25 5.75
CA LEU A 172 4.18 16.34 6.66
C LEU A 172 4.62 17.79 6.94
N THR A 173 4.46 18.67 5.96
CA THR A 173 4.82 20.09 6.10
C THR A 173 3.90 20.86 7.03
N PHE A 174 2.69 20.37 7.26
CA PHE A 174 1.68 20.99 8.15
C PHE A 174 1.58 20.29 9.51
N MET A 175 2.23 19.12 9.67
CA MET A 175 2.20 18.36 10.91
C MET A 175 3.19 18.92 11.93
N THR A 176 2.73 19.02 13.20
CA THR A 176 3.62 19.33 14.32
C THR A 176 4.56 18.13 14.60
N LYS A 177 5.62 18.38 15.38
CA LYS A 177 6.57 17.35 15.79
C LYS A 177 5.87 16.20 16.54
N GLU A 178 4.94 16.54 17.43
CA GLU A 178 4.13 15.57 18.19
C GLU A 178 3.26 14.71 17.25
N GLN A 179 2.62 15.34 16.28
CA GLN A 179 1.80 14.60 15.28
C GLN A 179 2.64 13.66 14.44
N ARG A 180 3.89 14.05 14.10
CA ARG A 180 4.82 13.23 13.32
C ARG A 180 5.40 12.06 14.14
N MET A 181 5.39 12.13 15.49
CA MET A 181 5.81 11.00 16.35
C MET A 181 4.99 9.72 16.09
N ARG A 182 3.82 9.79 15.49
CA ARG A 182 3.07 8.62 15.02
C ARG A 182 3.86 7.73 14.04
N HIS A 183 4.82 8.30 13.32
CA HIS A 183 5.68 7.60 12.37
C HIS A 183 6.85 6.88 13.03
N THR A 184 6.96 6.89 14.36
CA THR A 184 7.88 6.03 15.12
C THR A 184 7.41 4.57 15.16
N ALA A 185 6.16 4.30 14.77
CA ALA A 185 5.60 2.96 14.58
C ALA A 185 5.27 2.71 13.12
N LYS A 186 5.32 1.44 12.66
CA LYS A 186 4.92 1.08 11.30
C LYS A 186 3.47 1.44 11.04
N THR A 187 3.21 2.11 9.90
CA THR A 187 1.88 2.45 9.44
C THR A 187 1.09 1.20 9.02
N ARG A 188 -0.24 1.27 9.07
CA ARG A 188 -1.15 0.14 8.81
C ARG A 188 -1.94 0.28 7.51
N VAL A 189 -2.50 -0.83 7.05
CA VAL A 189 -3.57 -0.91 6.06
C VAL A 189 -4.91 -0.52 6.70
N GLU A 190 -5.80 0.12 5.95
CA GLU A 190 -7.05 0.72 6.46
C GLU A 190 -8.25 -0.23 6.52
N TRP A 191 -8.09 -1.53 6.41
CA TRP A 191 -9.21 -2.49 6.29
C TRP A 191 -10.11 -2.63 7.52
N ILE A 192 -9.69 -2.13 8.68
CA ILE A 192 -10.44 -2.29 9.91
C ILE A 192 -10.76 -0.92 10.52
N GLY A 193 -12.03 -0.49 10.39
CA GLY A 193 -12.62 0.52 11.26
C GLY A 193 -12.27 1.98 10.99
N ALA A 194 -12.54 2.48 9.79
CA ALA A 194 -12.48 3.93 9.50
C ALA A 194 -13.46 4.79 10.35
N GLY A 195 -14.30 4.16 11.18
CA GLY A 195 -15.37 4.83 11.93
C GLY A 195 -15.01 5.41 13.29
N GLU A 196 -13.95 4.97 13.96
CA GLU A 196 -13.78 5.26 15.39
C GLU A 196 -12.75 6.35 15.76
N TRP A 197 -11.90 6.78 14.84
CA TRP A 197 -10.82 7.74 15.17
C TRP A 197 -11.18 9.23 15.07
N LYS A 198 -12.44 9.57 14.80
CA LYS A 198 -12.91 10.96 14.81
C LYS A 198 -13.15 11.53 16.22
N LYS A 199 -12.94 10.76 17.28
CA LYS A 199 -13.24 11.16 18.67
C LYS A 199 -12.05 11.42 19.58
N CYS A 200 -10.84 11.45 19.05
CA CYS A 200 -9.66 11.84 19.83
C CYS A 200 -9.07 13.14 19.28
N ASN A 201 -9.79 14.20 19.46
CA ASN A 201 -9.32 15.59 19.52
C ASN A 201 -9.85 16.20 20.81
#